data_229d0434747100504a8506c609c416ff
#
_entry.id   229d0434747100504a8506c609c416ff
#
_cell.length_a   1.000
_cell.length_b   1.000
_cell.length_c   1.000
_cell.angle_alpha   90.00
_cell.angle_beta   90.00
_cell.angle_gamma   90.00
#
_symmetry.space_group_name_H-M   'P 1'
#
loop_
_entity.id
_entity.type
_entity.pdbx_description
1 polymer ?
#
loop_
_entity_poly.entity_id
_entity_poly.type
_entity_poly.pdbx_seq_one_letter_code
_entity_poly.pdbx_strand_id
1 'polypeptide(L)'
;EPTEICDFTIISGTYNYAIFNSTKLWERYLIFNLKKCFMKSSSGLIFNLQVSSKSKIVNNIYYAGYDSFNKTLKENFENVFYYSNESTPNDGYFVLLRN
;
A
#
# COMPACT_ATOMS: atom_id res chain seq x y z
N GLU A 1 -1.53 -12.94 4.40
CA GLU A 1 -0.08 -12.79 4.25
C GLU A 1 0.53 -14.05 3.65
N PRO A 2 1.55 -13.92 2.83
CA PRO A 2 2.23 -15.10 2.31
C PRO A 2 3.00 -15.81 3.42
N THR A 3 2.92 -17.13 3.44
CA THR A 3 3.66 -17.95 4.39
C THR A 3 4.95 -18.50 3.79
N GLU A 4 5.07 -18.43 2.47
CA GLU A 4 6.23 -18.93 1.74
C GLU A 4 6.91 -17.77 1.00
N ILE A 5 8.20 -17.92 0.74
CA ILE A 5 8.94 -16.95 -0.06
C ILE A 5 8.53 -17.11 -1.51
N CYS A 6 8.22 -16.00 -2.15
CA CYS A 6 7.83 -15.95 -3.56
C CYS A 6 8.59 -14.83 -4.26
N ASP A 7 8.58 -14.83 -5.59
CA ASP A 7 9.27 -13.77 -6.34
C ASP A 7 8.57 -12.44 -6.20
N PHE A 8 7.26 -12.42 -6.36
CA PHE A 8 6.45 -11.22 -6.26
C PHE A 8 5.18 -11.52 -5.49
N THR A 9 4.79 -10.59 -4.61
CA THR A 9 3.52 -10.67 -3.90
C THR A 9 2.58 -9.62 -4.49
N ILE A 10 1.37 -10.03 -4.83
CA ILE A 10 0.35 -9.12 -5.36
C ILE A 10 -0.79 -9.05 -4.36
N ILE A 11 -1.09 -7.85 -3.88
CA ILE A 11 -2.16 -7.61 -2.92
C ILE A 11 -3.17 -6.67 -3.58
N SER A 12 -4.38 -7.16 -3.80
CA SER A 12 -5.41 -6.38 -4.49
C SER A 12 -6.58 -6.13 -3.56
N GLY A 13 -6.84 -4.86 -3.26
CA GLY A 13 -8.00 -4.43 -2.49
C GLY A 13 -7.99 -4.77 -1.01
N THR A 14 -7.00 -5.50 -0.52
CA THR A 14 -6.97 -6.00 0.86
C THR A 14 -6.98 -4.88 1.89
N TYR A 15 -6.25 -3.80 1.63
CA TYR A 15 -6.09 -2.71 2.60
C TYR A 15 -7.01 -1.52 2.37
N ASN A 16 -7.98 -1.66 1.47
CA ASN A 16 -8.98 -0.61 1.28
C ASN A 16 -9.98 -0.55 2.42
N TYR A 17 -10.17 -1.64 3.14
CA TYR A 17 -11.13 -1.71 4.23
C TYR A 17 -10.42 -1.55 5.56
N ALA A 18 -10.58 -0.39 6.19
CA ALA A 18 -9.88 -0.07 7.42
C ALA A 18 -10.63 -0.62 8.63
N ILE A 19 -9.89 -1.25 9.54
CA ILE A 19 -10.45 -1.75 10.79
C ILE A 19 -10.24 -0.78 11.96
N PHE A 20 -9.47 0.28 11.73
CA PHE A 20 -9.24 1.33 12.73
C PHE A 20 -9.91 2.62 12.27
N ASN A 21 -10.36 3.44 13.23
CA ASN A 21 -10.91 4.75 12.94
C ASN A 21 -9.84 5.82 12.74
N SER A 22 -8.62 5.55 13.20
CA SER A 22 -7.52 6.49 13.08
C SER A 22 -6.73 6.21 11.81
N THR A 23 -6.60 7.21 10.95
CA THR A 23 -5.81 7.13 9.73
C THR A 23 -4.36 6.76 10.04
N LYS A 24 -3.77 7.37 11.08
CA LYS A 24 -2.40 7.08 11.49
C LYS A 24 -2.21 5.63 11.93
N LEU A 25 -3.14 5.14 12.74
CA LEU A 25 -3.05 3.75 13.21
C LEU A 25 -3.22 2.78 12.06
N TRP A 26 -4.14 3.06 11.14
CA TRP A 26 -4.34 2.21 9.99
C TRP A 26 -3.10 2.19 9.09
N GLU A 27 -2.49 3.36 8.85
CA GLU A 27 -1.29 3.46 8.01
C GLU A 27 -0.10 2.75 8.65
N ARG A 28 0.05 2.82 9.97
CA ARG A 28 1.09 2.06 10.68
C ARG A 28 0.90 0.57 10.52
N TYR A 29 -0.33 0.10 10.69
CA TYR A 29 -0.67 -1.31 10.53
C TYR A 29 -0.38 -1.76 9.11
N LEU A 30 -0.76 -0.95 8.13
CA LEU A 30 -0.55 -1.22 6.73
C LEU A 30 0.94 -1.33 6.40
N ILE A 31 1.75 -0.37 6.83
CA ILE A 31 3.19 -0.39 6.61
C ILE A 31 3.83 -1.63 7.26
N PHE A 32 3.41 -1.95 8.48
CA PHE A 32 3.90 -3.12 9.18
C PHE A 32 3.65 -4.41 8.37
N ASN A 33 2.45 -4.56 7.84
CA ASN A 33 2.09 -5.72 7.04
C ASN A 33 2.79 -5.72 5.68
N LEU A 34 2.96 -4.56 5.06
CA LEU A 34 3.70 -4.46 3.80
C LEU A 34 5.15 -4.89 3.99
N LYS A 35 5.78 -4.52 5.09
CA LYS A 35 7.14 -4.96 5.39
C LYS A 35 7.23 -6.47 5.54
N LYS A 36 6.25 -7.08 6.21
CA LYS A 36 6.22 -8.53 6.37
C LYS A 36 6.07 -9.24 5.03
N CYS A 37 5.17 -8.76 4.18
CA CYS A 37 5.00 -9.30 2.84
C CYS A 37 6.25 -9.10 1.98
N PHE A 38 6.88 -7.93 2.10
CA PHE A 38 8.08 -7.61 1.34
C PHE A 38 9.24 -8.54 1.71
N MET A 39 9.37 -8.88 2.98
CA MET A 39 10.40 -9.82 3.44
C MET A 39 10.21 -11.21 2.83
N LYS A 40 8.98 -11.59 2.52
CA LYS A 40 8.67 -12.88 1.91
C LYS A 40 8.74 -12.86 0.39
N SER A 41 9.05 -11.72 -0.21
CA SER A 41 9.11 -11.56 -1.67
C SER A 41 10.55 -11.33 -2.08
N SER A 42 11.07 -12.12 -3.02
CA SER A 42 12.46 -11.98 -3.44
C SER A 42 12.65 -10.80 -4.39
N SER A 43 11.65 -10.44 -5.18
CA SER A 43 11.74 -9.33 -6.14
C SER A 43 10.96 -8.10 -5.71
N GLY A 44 9.83 -8.26 -5.05
CA GLY A 44 9.07 -7.11 -4.60
C GLY A 44 7.60 -7.39 -4.35
N LEU A 45 6.84 -6.30 -4.30
CA LEU A 45 5.47 -6.31 -3.85
C LEU A 45 4.67 -5.31 -4.69
N ILE A 46 3.49 -5.71 -5.13
CA ILE A 46 2.56 -4.83 -5.83
C ILE A 46 1.24 -4.82 -5.05
N PHE A 47 0.74 -3.63 -4.78
CA PHE A 47 -0.56 -3.50 -4.12
C PHE A 47 -1.29 -2.28 -4.64
N ASN A 48 -2.62 -2.29 -4.49
CA ASN A 48 -3.42 -1.14 -4.87
C ASN A 48 -4.20 -0.61 -3.67
N LEU A 49 -4.44 0.69 -3.69
CA LEU A 49 -5.25 1.39 -2.70
C LEU A 49 -6.11 2.40 -3.42
N GLN A 50 -7.23 2.76 -2.81
CA GLN A 50 -7.95 3.94 -3.26
C GLN A 50 -7.16 5.16 -2.78
N VAL A 51 -7.06 6.17 -3.62
CA VAL A 51 -6.26 7.35 -3.34
C VAL A 51 -7.10 8.62 -3.38
N SER A 52 -6.65 9.63 -2.64
CA SER A 52 -7.25 10.95 -2.65
C SER A 52 -6.19 11.99 -2.37
N SER A 53 -6.57 13.26 -2.28
CA SER A 53 -5.61 14.33 -1.99
C SER A 53 -5.04 14.23 -0.58
N LYS A 54 -5.83 13.70 0.37
CA LYS A 54 -5.40 13.51 1.76
C LYS A 54 -5.81 12.13 2.24
N SER A 55 -4.99 11.55 3.10
CA SER A 55 -5.36 10.28 3.73
C SER A 55 -6.60 10.45 4.59
N LYS A 56 -7.57 9.56 4.43
CA LYS A 56 -8.82 9.61 5.20
C LYS A 56 -9.45 8.22 5.27
N ILE A 57 -10.34 8.06 6.23
CA ILE A 57 -11.17 6.86 6.36
C ILE A 57 -12.62 7.33 6.38
N VAL A 58 -13.41 6.84 5.42
CA VAL A 58 -14.82 7.20 5.30
C VAL A 58 -15.61 5.91 5.15
N ASN A 59 -16.57 5.70 6.05
CA ASN A 59 -17.41 4.48 6.05
C ASN A 59 -16.54 3.21 6.03
N ASN A 60 -15.49 3.20 6.83
CA ASN A 60 -14.52 2.11 6.93
C ASN A 60 -13.69 1.87 5.67
N ILE A 61 -13.75 2.76 4.69
CA ILE A 61 -12.92 2.68 3.50
C ILE A 61 -11.74 3.63 3.66
N TYR A 62 -10.54 3.10 3.48
CA TYR A 62 -9.32 3.89 3.56
C TYR A 62 -8.97 4.46 2.19
N TYR A 63 -8.69 5.76 2.18
CA TYR A 63 -8.19 6.46 1.00
C TYR A 63 -6.80 6.98 1.33
N ALA A 64 -5.81 6.52 0.59
CA ALA A 64 -4.43 6.96 0.80
C ALA A 64 -4.24 8.35 0.20
N GLY A 65 -3.72 9.28 1.00
CA GLY A 65 -3.31 10.57 0.48
C GLY A 65 -2.05 10.36 -0.36
N TYR A 66 -2.13 10.67 -1.65
CA TYR A 66 -1.05 10.32 -2.57
C TYR A 66 0.32 10.82 -2.08
N ASP A 67 0.43 12.12 -1.80
CA ASP A 67 1.73 12.68 -1.42
C ASP A 67 2.23 12.16 -0.08
N SER A 68 1.37 12.16 0.94
CA SER A 68 1.78 11.77 2.29
C SER A 68 2.08 10.27 2.39
N PHE A 69 1.26 9.45 1.75
CA PHE A 69 1.46 8.01 1.80
C PHE A 69 2.67 7.59 0.98
N ASN A 70 2.86 8.20 -0.18
CA ASN A 70 4.02 7.93 -1.02
C ASN A 70 5.32 8.31 -0.30
N LYS A 71 5.31 9.44 0.41
CA LYS A 71 6.45 9.83 1.24
C LYS A 71 6.74 8.81 2.33
N THR A 72 5.70 8.34 3.00
CA THR A 72 5.84 7.30 4.04
C THR A 72 6.43 6.02 3.46
N LEU A 73 5.97 5.61 2.28
CA LEU A 73 6.53 4.44 1.61
C LEU A 73 8.01 4.63 1.30
N LYS A 74 8.39 5.79 0.80
CA LYS A 74 9.79 6.08 0.46
C LYS A 74 10.69 6.15 1.68
N GLU A 75 10.14 6.44 2.84
CA GLU A 75 10.89 6.41 4.10
C GLU A 75 11.14 4.98 4.58
N ASN A 76 10.35 4.02 4.12
CA ASN A 76 10.41 2.63 4.58
C ASN A 76 10.92 1.66 3.52
N PHE A 77 10.91 2.04 2.25
CA PHE A 77 11.33 1.17 1.13
C PHE A 77 12.17 1.97 0.17
N GLU A 78 13.19 1.34 -0.42
CA GLU A 78 14.12 2.05 -1.30
C GLU A 78 13.54 2.39 -2.67
N ASN A 79 12.86 1.43 -3.29
CA ASN A 79 12.38 1.59 -4.66
C ASN A 79 10.87 1.55 -4.68
N VAL A 80 10.26 2.71 -4.76
CA VAL A 80 8.82 2.88 -4.73
C VAL A 80 8.36 3.50 -6.04
N PHE A 81 7.41 2.85 -6.72
CA PHE A 81 6.82 3.35 -7.95
C PHE A 81 5.32 3.43 -7.80
N TYR A 82 4.73 4.43 -8.43
CA TYR A 82 3.28 4.65 -8.38
C TYR A 82 2.73 4.74 -9.79
N TYR A 83 1.62 4.06 -10.01
CA TYR A 83 0.91 4.08 -11.29
C TYR A 83 -0.56 4.35 -11.07
N SER A 84 -1.17 5.12 -11.97
CA SER A 84 -2.60 5.31 -12.00
C SER A 84 -3.13 4.87 -13.35
N ASN A 85 -4.43 4.56 -13.40
CA ASN A 85 -5.09 4.11 -14.62
C ASN A 85 -6.24 5.05 -14.91
N GLU A 86 -6.36 5.50 -16.16
CA GLU A 86 -7.45 6.39 -16.57
C GLU A 86 -8.83 5.75 -16.39
N SER A 87 -8.92 4.43 -16.54
CA SER A 87 -10.17 3.70 -16.37
C SER A 87 -10.63 3.65 -14.91
N THR A 88 -9.68 3.74 -13.97
CA THR A 88 -9.97 3.69 -12.53
C THR A 88 -9.18 4.79 -11.83
N PRO A 89 -9.56 6.07 -12.01
CA PRO A 89 -8.73 7.19 -11.55
C PRO A 89 -8.58 7.30 -10.04
N ASN A 90 -9.46 6.65 -9.28
CA ASN A 90 -9.38 6.65 -7.81
C ASN A 90 -8.52 5.53 -7.26
N ASP A 91 -8.06 4.62 -8.11
CA ASP A 91 -7.18 3.53 -7.69
C ASP A 91 -5.73 3.88 -8.00
N GLY A 92 -4.87 3.70 -6.99
CA GLY A 92 -3.44 3.86 -7.17
C GLY A 92 -2.75 2.51 -7.02
N TYR A 93 -1.79 2.23 -7.89
CA TYR A 93 -1.00 1.02 -7.85
C TYR A 93 0.41 1.36 -7.38
N PHE A 94 0.84 0.68 -6.34
CA PHE A 94 2.15 0.90 -5.74
C PHE A 94 3.02 -0.32 -5.98
N VAL A 95 4.24 -0.10 -6.43
CA VAL A 95 5.20 -1.17 -6.66
C VAL A 95 6.42 -0.91 -5.80
N LEU A 96 6.75 -1.90 -4.97
CA LEU A 96 7.93 -1.84 -4.11
C LEU A 96 8.90 -2.90 -4.62
N LEU A 97 10.08 -2.47 -5.06
CA LEU A 97 11.06 -3.38 -5.64
C LEU A 97 12.27 -3.54 -4.72
N ARG A 98 12.80 -4.76 -4.67
CA ARG A 98 14.10 -5.01 -4.05
C ARG A 98 15.21 -4.68 -5.02
N ASN A 99 16.34 -4.35 -4.47
CA ASN A 99 17.56 -4.17 -5.26
C ASN A 99 18.16 -5.50 -5.70
#